data_904f6548de17b78e6c5d64428b976c3c
#
_entry.id   904f6548de17b78e6c5d64428b976c3c
#
_cell.length_a   1.000
_cell.length_b   1.000
_cell.length_c   1.000
_cell.angle_alpha   90.00
_cell.angle_beta   90.00
_cell.angle_gamma   90.00
#
_symmetry.space_group_name_H-M   'P 1'
#
loop_
_entity.id
_entity.type
_entity.pdbx_description
1 polymer ?
#
loop_
_entity_poly.entity_id
_entity_poly.type
_entity_poly.pdbx_seq_one_letter_code
_entity_poly.pdbx_strand_id
1 'polypeptide(L)'
;LARDRERANSANSATGFSEMMQQLQEMAKRQGSINAQAQGLMPMPGQGQMTPESQATARALARQQRGIANQLEELGDAAGGDRAGELAKEARQLAEALEQTRVDANTVARQQQLFRRLLDAGRSLEKEEREDNDKREAKAATGDERFDPGSEAARGRAAAKFREPTWSDLRGLSADERRAILEYFKRINATHR
;
A
#
# COMPACT_ATOMS: atom_id res chain seq x y z
N LEU A 1 14.60 3.48 24.72
CA LEU A 1 14.74 2.05 24.35
C LEU A 1 13.43 1.42 23.84
N ALA A 2 12.25 1.58 24.52
CA ALA A 2 10.98 1.05 24.03
C ALA A 2 10.49 1.81 22.78
N ARG A 3 10.54 3.14 22.77
CA ARG A 3 10.18 4.00 21.63
C ARG A 3 11.10 3.80 20.42
N ASP A 4 12.37 3.48 20.63
CA ASP A 4 13.31 3.23 19.54
C ASP A 4 13.07 1.85 18.90
N ARG A 5 12.65 0.85 19.68
CA ARG A 5 12.20 -0.44 19.15
C ARG A 5 10.90 -0.33 18.36
N GLU A 6 9.93 0.48 18.81
CA GLU A 6 8.70 0.74 18.08
C GLU A 6 8.96 1.45 16.74
N ARG A 7 9.86 2.44 16.72
CA ARG A 7 10.28 3.12 15.47
C ARG A 7 11.00 2.17 14.52
N ALA A 8 11.91 1.33 15.03
CA ALA A 8 12.62 0.34 14.22
C ALA A 8 11.65 -0.71 13.62
N ASN A 9 10.68 -1.20 14.42
CA ASN A 9 9.66 -2.13 13.94
C ASN A 9 8.72 -1.47 12.91
N SER A 10 8.38 -0.19 13.09
CA SER A 10 7.55 0.56 12.13
C SER A 10 8.27 0.80 10.81
N ALA A 11 9.57 1.11 10.85
CA ALA A 11 10.39 1.27 9.65
C ALA A 11 10.56 -0.06 8.91
N ASN A 12 10.81 -1.17 9.62
CA ASN A 12 10.92 -2.49 9.03
C ASN A 12 9.59 -2.98 8.43
N SER A 13 8.46 -2.66 9.05
CA SER A 13 7.14 -2.98 8.50
C SER A 13 6.85 -2.19 7.22
N ALA A 14 7.18 -0.91 7.17
CA ALA A 14 6.97 -0.08 5.99
C ALA A 14 7.81 -0.53 4.79
N THR A 15 9.08 -0.90 5.02
CA THR A 15 9.94 -1.48 3.97
C THR A 15 9.44 -2.84 3.49
N GLY A 16 9.00 -3.70 4.40
CA GLY A 16 8.46 -5.02 4.05
C GLY A 16 7.20 -4.95 3.18
N PHE A 17 6.29 -4.00 3.44
CA PHE A 17 5.10 -3.77 2.61
C PHE A 17 5.45 -3.30 1.20
N SER A 18 6.37 -2.37 1.07
CA SER A 18 6.82 -1.85 -0.22
C SER A 18 7.44 -2.95 -1.08
N GLU A 19 8.30 -3.78 -0.50
CA GLU A 19 8.91 -4.93 -1.18
C GLU A 19 7.85 -5.95 -1.61
N MET A 20 6.90 -6.26 -0.76
CA MET A 20 5.81 -7.20 -1.03
C MET A 20 4.91 -6.72 -2.17
N MET A 21 4.57 -5.42 -2.19
CA MET A 21 3.82 -4.81 -3.29
C MET A 21 4.58 -4.87 -4.61
N GLN A 22 5.89 -4.58 -4.58
CA GLN A 22 6.73 -4.65 -5.76
C GLN A 22 6.82 -6.08 -6.31
N GLN A 23 6.97 -7.08 -5.45
CA GLN A 23 6.97 -8.48 -5.83
C GLN A 23 5.63 -8.91 -6.46
N LEU A 24 4.49 -8.52 -5.88
CA LEU A 24 3.17 -8.81 -6.44
C LEU A 24 2.96 -8.15 -7.80
N GLN A 25 3.42 -6.91 -8.00
CA GLN A 25 3.36 -6.24 -9.29
C GLN A 25 4.21 -6.95 -10.35
N GLU A 26 5.42 -7.40 -9.98
CA GLU A 26 6.26 -8.17 -10.89
C GLU A 26 5.64 -9.52 -11.25
N MET A 27 5.09 -10.23 -10.26
CA MET A 27 4.37 -11.49 -10.51
C MET A 27 3.15 -11.28 -11.41
N ALA A 28 2.38 -10.21 -11.21
CA ALA A 28 1.27 -9.86 -12.08
C ALA A 28 1.73 -9.57 -13.52
N LYS A 29 2.82 -8.82 -13.71
CA LYS A 29 3.39 -8.58 -15.05
C LYS A 29 3.81 -9.87 -15.73
N ARG A 30 4.51 -10.76 -15.01
CA ARG A 30 4.93 -12.07 -15.52
C ARG A 30 3.71 -12.94 -15.86
N GLN A 31 2.70 -12.97 -15.00
CA GLN A 31 1.44 -13.68 -15.27
C GLN A 31 0.73 -13.14 -16.51
N GLY A 32 0.71 -11.82 -16.71
CA GLY A 32 0.16 -11.21 -17.92
C GLY A 32 0.87 -11.67 -19.19
N SER A 33 2.21 -11.78 -19.15
CA SER A 33 3.01 -12.30 -20.26
C SER A 33 2.72 -13.79 -20.55
N ILE A 34 2.63 -14.62 -19.50
CA ILE A 34 2.26 -16.03 -19.61
C ILE A 34 0.88 -16.18 -20.26
N ASN A 35 -0.10 -15.38 -19.80
CA ASN A 35 -1.45 -15.40 -20.34
C ASN A 35 -1.49 -15.06 -21.83
N ALA A 36 -0.77 -14.03 -22.27
CA ALA A 36 -0.70 -13.64 -23.67
C ALA A 36 -0.11 -14.75 -24.54
N GLN A 37 0.99 -15.37 -24.06
CA GLN A 37 1.63 -16.46 -24.78
C GLN A 37 0.76 -17.74 -24.81
N ALA A 38 0.10 -18.06 -23.70
CA ALA A 38 -0.82 -19.21 -23.63
C ALA A 38 -2.03 -19.06 -24.57
N GLN A 39 -2.56 -17.84 -24.71
CA GLN A 39 -3.61 -17.56 -25.70
C GLN A 39 -3.15 -17.86 -27.13
N GLY A 40 -1.90 -17.53 -27.47
CA GLY A 40 -1.34 -17.83 -28.77
C GLY A 40 -1.12 -19.33 -29.05
N LEU A 41 -1.13 -20.17 -28.00
CA LEU A 41 -0.99 -21.61 -28.11
C LEU A 41 -2.33 -22.36 -28.24
N MET A 42 -3.46 -21.66 -28.10
CA MET A 42 -4.77 -22.33 -28.25
C MET A 42 -4.91 -22.91 -29.65
N PRO A 43 -5.29 -24.21 -29.77
CA PRO A 43 -5.49 -24.83 -31.07
C PRO A 43 -6.63 -24.14 -31.78
N MET A 44 -6.41 -23.79 -33.05
CA MET A 44 -7.49 -23.29 -33.91
C MET A 44 -8.52 -24.41 -34.19
N PRO A 45 -9.81 -24.06 -34.33
CA PRO A 45 -10.82 -25.04 -34.71
C PRO A 45 -10.41 -25.75 -36.01
N GLY A 46 -10.28 -27.08 -35.96
CA GLY A 46 -9.88 -27.91 -37.11
C GLY A 46 -8.37 -28.23 -37.18
N GLN A 47 -7.53 -27.66 -36.34
CA GLN A 47 -6.16 -28.13 -36.15
C GLN A 47 -6.13 -29.22 -35.07
N GLY A 48 -5.58 -30.38 -35.41
CA GLY A 48 -5.48 -31.54 -34.54
C GLY A 48 -4.57 -31.29 -33.33
N GLN A 49 -3.57 -32.12 -33.09
CA GLN A 49 -2.66 -32.04 -31.96
C GLN A 49 -1.72 -30.83 -32.07
N MET A 50 -1.31 -30.30 -30.90
CA MET A 50 -0.30 -29.23 -30.81
C MET A 50 1.01 -29.68 -31.48
N THR A 51 1.63 -28.76 -32.19
CA THR A 51 2.95 -29.01 -32.80
C THR A 51 4.02 -29.23 -31.70
N PRO A 52 5.13 -29.94 -31.97
CA PRO A 52 6.22 -30.11 -31.00
C PRO A 52 6.77 -28.78 -30.47
N GLU A 53 6.79 -27.75 -31.30
CA GLU A 53 7.20 -26.39 -30.92
C GLU A 53 6.24 -25.74 -29.96
N SER A 54 4.92 -25.85 -30.20
CA SER A 54 3.89 -25.37 -29.29
C SER A 54 3.93 -26.12 -27.95
N GLN A 55 4.21 -27.43 -27.98
CA GLN A 55 4.39 -28.21 -26.75
C GLN A 55 5.63 -27.78 -25.97
N ALA A 56 6.76 -27.49 -26.65
CA ALA A 56 7.96 -26.97 -25.99
C ALA A 56 7.71 -25.61 -25.34
N THR A 57 6.95 -24.73 -26.03
CA THR A 57 6.55 -23.43 -25.51
C THR A 57 5.62 -23.58 -24.28
N ALA A 58 4.63 -24.46 -24.33
CA ALA A 58 3.75 -24.74 -23.20
C ALA A 58 4.52 -25.21 -21.96
N ARG A 59 5.52 -26.11 -22.14
CA ARG A 59 6.40 -26.54 -21.05
C ARG A 59 7.30 -25.40 -20.52
N ALA A 60 7.74 -24.48 -21.36
CA ALA A 60 8.48 -23.29 -20.92
C ALA A 60 7.60 -22.37 -20.08
N LEU A 61 6.35 -22.15 -20.50
CA LEU A 61 5.36 -21.39 -19.72
C LEU A 61 5.03 -22.09 -18.39
N ALA A 62 4.95 -23.42 -18.36
CA ALA A 62 4.76 -24.18 -17.13
C ALA A 62 5.86 -23.91 -16.09
N ARG A 63 7.12 -23.86 -16.54
CA ARG A 63 8.25 -23.54 -15.67
C ARG A 63 8.16 -22.11 -15.12
N GLN A 64 7.79 -21.15 -15.94
CA GLN A 64 7.57 -19.76 -15.49
C GLN A 64 6.42 -19.68 -14.49
N GLN A 65 5.32 -20.40 -14.73
CA GLN A 65 4.17 -20.47 -13.85
C GLN A 65 4.53 -21.08 -12.48
N ARG A 66 5.38 -22.11 -12.44
CA ARG A 66 5.91 -22.65 -11.19
C ARG A 66 6.76 -21.63 -10.43
N GLY A 67 7.55 -20.82 -11.15
CA GLY A 67 8.31 -19.74 -10.52
C GLY A 67 7.40 -18.75 -9.79
N ILE A 68 6.28 -18.38 -10.39
CA ILE A 68 5.26 -17.54 -9.74
C ILE A 68 4.66 -18.26 -8.50
N ALA A 69 4.34 -19.55 -8.61
CA ALA A 69 3.80 -20.32 -7.51
C ALA A 69 4.74 -20.37 -6.29
N ASN A 70 6.04 -20.58 -6.54
CA ASN A 70 7.03 -20.60 -5.46
C ASN A 70 7.20 -19.22 -4.80
N GLN A 71 7.22 -18.15 -5.59
CA GLN A 71 7.30 -16.79 -5.05
C GLN A 71 6.05 -16.42 -4.22
N LEU A 72 4.86 -16.89 -4.63
CA LEU A 72 3.63 -16.70 -3.86
C LEU A 72 3.64 -17.48 -2.54
N GLU A 73 4.24 -18.67 -2.51
CA GLU A 73 4.40 -19.45 -1.30
C GLU A 73 5.35 -18.77 -0.31
N GLU A 74 6.52 -18.33 -0.80
CA GLU A 74 7.48 -17.57 0.01
C GLU A 74 6.84 -16.29 0.58
N LEU A 75 6.04 -15.60 -0.22
CA LEU A 75 5.32 -14.41 0.20
C LEU A 75 4.25 -14.75 1.26
N GLY A 76 3.55 -15.87 1.11
CA GLY A 76 2.56 -16.35 2.06
C GLY A 76 3.17 -16.70 3.40
N ASP A 77 4.31 -17.35 3.39
CA ASP A 77 5.05 -17.70 4.60
C ASP A 77 5.58 -16.46 5.33
N ALA A 78 6.05 -15.46 4.58
CA ALA A 78 6.55 -14.22 5.15
C ALA A 78 5.44 -13.31 5.71
N ALA A 79 4.27 -13.26 5.05
CA ALA A 79 3.15 -12.39 5.41
C ALA A 79 2.12 -13.07 6.35
N GLY A 80 2.22 -14.39 6.56
CA GLY A 80 1.25 -15.16 7.34
C GLY A 80 -0.16 -15.18 6.73
N GLY A 81 -0.27 -15.01 5.41
CA GLY A 81 -1.54 -14.85 4.72
C GLY A 81 -2.01 -16.08 3.93
N ASP A 82 -3.15 -16.67 4.32
CA ASP A 82 -3.78 -17.80 3.63
C ASP A 82 -4.04 -17.53 2.14
N ARG A 83 -4.28 -16.26 1.75
CA ARG A 83 -4.55 -15.86 0.37
C ARG A 83 -3.39 -16.14 -0.59
N ALA A 84 -2.16 -15.86 -0.19
CA ALA A 84 -1.00 -16.11 -1.03
C ALA A 84 -0.81 -17.63 -1.26
N GLY A 85 -1.04 -18.44 -0.23
CA GLY A 85 -1.03 -19.90 -0.33
C GLY A 85 -2.09 -20.47 -1.30
N GLU A 86 -3.30 -19.88 -1.32
CA GLU A 86 -4.33 -20.27 -2.31
C GLU A 86 -3.92 -19.90 -3.74
N LEU A 87 -3.38 -18.71 -3.95
CA LEU A 87 -2.88 -18.27 -5.25
C LEU A 87 -1.70 -19.15 -5.72
N ALA A 88 -0.83 -19.55 -4.81
CA ALA A 88 0.27 -20.48 -5.09
C ALA A 88 -0.25 -21.84 -5.55
N LYS A 89 -1.26 -22.40 -4.89
CA LYS A 89 -1.92 -23.65 -5.31
C LYS A 89 -2.54 -23.55 -6.69
N GLU A 90 -3.25 -22.44 -6.95
CA GLU A 90 -3.87 -22.21 -8.27
C GLU A 90 -2.79 -22.08 -9.37
N ALA A 91 -1.70 -21.36 -9.10
CA ALA A 91 -0.58 -21.23 -10.00
C ALA A 91 0.10 -22.58 -10.30
N ARG A 92 0.24 -23.47 -9.31
CA ARG A 92 0.75 -24.84 -9.51
C ARG A 92 -0.16 -25.68 -10.39
N GLN A 93 -1.47 -25.64 -10.16
CA GLN A 93 -2.42 -26.37 -11.00
C GLN A 93 -2.39 -25.90 -12.46
N LEU A 94 -2.22 -24.60 -12.68
CA LEU A 94 -2.05 -24.04 -14.02
C LEU A 94 -0.72 -24.49 -14.67
N ALA A 95 0.36 -24.55 -13.89
CA ALA A 95 1.62 -25.08 -14.36
C ALA A 95 1.51 -26.56 -14.79
N GLU A 96 0.81 -27.38 -14.02
CA GLU A 96 0.54 -28.78 -14.37
C GLU A 96 -0.29 -28.92 -15.64
N ALA A 97 -1.32 -28.09 -15.81
CA ALA A 97 -2.12 -28.07 -17.03
C ALA A 97 -1.27 -27.72 -18.26
N LEU A 98 -0.40 -26.72 -18.15
CA LEU A 98 0.51 -26.33 -19.23
C LEU A 98 1.57 -27.42 -19.54
N GLU A 99 2.09 -28.11 -18.53
CA GLU A 99 3.00 -29.26 -18.72
C GLU A 99 2.35 -30.40 -19.49
N GLN A 100 1.09 -30.68 -19.17
CA GLN A 100 0.27 -31.67 -19.86
C GLN A 100 -0.21 -31.18 -21.22
N THR A 101 0.30 -30.02 -21.67
CA THR A 101 -0.09 -29.36 -22.92
C THR A 101 -1.61 -29.12 -23.05
N ARG A 102 -2.31 -29.00 -21.93
CA ARG A 102 -3.73 -28.66 -21.88
C ARG A 102 -3.89 -27.14 -21.93
N VAL A 103 -3.80 -26.60 -23.12
CA VAL A 103 -4.04 -25.16 -23.36
C VAL A 103 -5.40 -25.02 -24.00
N ASP A 104 -6.42 -25.14 -23.18
CA ASP A 104 -7.84 -24.96 -23.55
C ASP A 104 -8.38 -23.62 -23.05
N ALA A 105 -9.58 -23.27 -23.47
CA ALA A 105 -10.26 -22.04 -23.08
C ALA A 105 -10.43 -21.94 -21.56
N ASN A 106 -10.61 -23.07 -20.86
CA ASN A 106 -10.74 -23.10 -19.40
C ASN A 106 -9.42 -22.78 -18.71
N THR A 107 -8.31 -23.36 -19.17
CA THR A 107 -6.97 -23.07 -18.67
C THR A 107 -6.63 -21.58 -18.85
N VAL A 108 -6.92 -21.01 -20.03
CA VAL A 108 -6.71 -19.57 -20.29
C VAL A 108 -7.61 -18.70 -19.41
N ALA A 109 -8.87 -19.06 -19.22
CA ALA A 109 -9.78 -18.33 -18.32
C ALA A 109 -9.27 -18.35 -16.86
N ARG A 110 -8.81 -19.49 -16.37
CA ARG A 110 -8.22 -19.61 -15.03
C ARG A 110 -6.92 -18.79 -14.88
N GLN A 111 -6.07 -18.75 -15.91
CA GLN A 111 -4.90 -17.89 -15.92
C GLN A 111 -5.27 -16.40 -15.83
N GLN A 112 -6.30 -15.97 -16.55
CA GLN A 112 -6.83 -14.61 -16.45
C GLN A 112 -7.39 -14.31 -15.05
N GLN A 113 -8.07 -15.28 -14.45
CA GLN A 113 -8.58 -15.17 -13.09
C GLN A 113 -7.43 -15.01 -12.08
N LEU A 114 -6.39 -15.84 -12.16
CA LEU A 114 -5.20 -15.72 -11.32
C LEU A 114 -4.56 -14.32 -11.45
N PHE A 115 -4.42 -13.82 -12.69
CA PHE A 115 -3.90 -12.48 -12.93
C PHE A 115 -4.70 -11.39 -12.22
N ARG A 116 -6.04 -11.44 -12.32
CA ARG A 116 -6.92 -10.48 -11.63
C ARG A 116 -6.78 -10.56 -10.12
N ARG A 117 -6.74 -11.78 -9.57
CA ARG A 117 -6.55 -12.01 -8.13
C ARG A 117 -5.21 -11.49 -7.61
N LEU A 118 -4.15 -11.59 -8.41
CA LEU A 118 -2.83 -11.00 -8.08
C LEU A 118 -2.89 -9.47 -8.02
N LEU A 119 -3.57 -8.84 -8.99
CA LEU A 119 -3.78 -7.39 -8.98
C LEU A 119 -4.63 -6.93 -7.79
N ASP A 120 -5.68 -7.67 -7.46
CA ASP A 120 -6.56 -7.35 -6.34
C ASP A 120 -5.83 -7.54 -4.99
N ALA A 121 -4.96 -8.55 -4.88
CA ALA A 121 -4.11 -8.73 -3.72
C ALA A 121 -3.16 -7.53 -3.51
N GLY A 122 -2.53 -7.04 -4.58
CA GLY A 122 -1.69 -5.84 -4.52
C GLY A 122 -2.46 -4.59 -4.09
N ARG A 123 -3.68 -4.40 -4.61
CA ARG A 123 -4.55 -3.27 -4.22
C ARG A 123 -5.01 -3.36 -2.76
N SER A 124 -5.30 -4.57 -2.27
CA SER A 124 -5.70 -4.77 -0.87
C SER A 124 -4.58 -4.37 0.08
N LEU A 125 -3.34 -4.78 -0.23
CA LEU A 125 -2.16 -4.39 0.55
C LEU A 125 -1.93 -2.88 0.53
N GLU A 126 -2.03 -2.23 -0.64
CA GLU A 126 -1.90 -0.78 -0.75
C GLU A 126 -2.94 -0.04 0.10
N LYS A 127 -4.17 -0.56 0.15
CA LYS A 127 -5.22 0.01 0.98
C LYS A 127 -4.95 -0.16 2.47
N GLU A 128 -4.51 -1.34 2.90
CA GLU A 128 -4.14 -1.63 4.29
C GLU A 128 -2.98 -0.72 4.74
N GLU A 129 -1.96 -0.53 3.89
CA GLU A 129 -0.85 0.38 4.19
C GLU A 129 -1.32 1.84 4.37
N ARG A 130 -2.21 2.32 3.50
CA ARG A 130 -2.79 3.67 3.63
C ARG A 130 -3.59 3.82 4.93
N GLU A 131 -4.45 2.86 5.23
CA GLU A 131 -5.25 2.89 6.46
C GLU A 131 -4.37 2.85 7.72
N ASP A 132 -3.28 2.10 7.70
CA ASP A 132 -2.34 2.05 8.81
C ASP A 132 -1.50 3.34 8.92
N ASN A 133 -1.11 3.96 7.81
CA ASN A 133 -0.46 5.26 7.82
C ASN A 133 -1.40 6.35 8.35
N ASP A 134 -2.65 6.38 7.88
CA ASP A 134 -3.67 7.33 8.38
C ASP A 134 -3.91 7.15 9.88
N LYS A 135 -3.97 5.92 10.38
CA LYS A 135 -4.08 5.62 11.82
C LYS A 135 -2.84 6.08 12.60
N ARG A 136 -1.64 5.91 12.04
CA ARG A 136 -0.39 6.36 12.65
C ARG A 136 -0.30 7.88 12.70
N GLU A 137 -0.69 8.57 11.61
CA GLU A 137 -0.74 10.03 11.57
C GLU A 137 -1.79 10.58 12.55
N ALA A 138 -2.99 9.98 12.59
CA ALA A 138 -4.01 10.35 13.57
C ALA A 138 -3.55 10.13 15.01
N LYS A 139 -2.83 9.03 15.29
CA LYS A 139 -2.27 8.74 16.61
C LYS A 139 -1.11 9.68 16.96
N ALA A 140 -0.27 10.04 15.98
CA ALA A 140 0.79 11.03 16.16
C ALA A 140 0.22 12.44 16.35
N ALA A 141 -0.85 12.80 15.63
CA ALA A 141 -1.54 14.08 15.77
C ALA A 141 -2.31 14.21 17.09
N THR A 142 -2.86 13.09 17.63
CA THR A 142 -3.49 13.06 18.95
C THR A 142 -2.49 13.14 20.09
N GLY A 143 -1.18 13.09 19.78
CA GLY A 143 -0.06 13.18 20.71
C GLY A 143 -0.37 12.49 22.04
N ASP A 144 0.51 11.65 22.50
CA ASP A 144 0.39 11.02 23.84
C ASP A 144 0.49 12.05 25.01
N GLU A 145 0.49 13.33 24.67
CA GLU A 145 0.14 14.41 25.57
C GLU A 145 -1.38 14.39 25.75
N ARG A 146 -1.86 13.52 26.65
CA ARG A 146 -3.10 13.79 27.34
C ARG A 146 -3.05 15.26 27.73
N PHE A 147 -3.88 16.07 27.09
CA PHE A 147 -4.15 17.42 27.53
C PHE A 147 -4.73 17.27 28.94
N ASP A 148 -3.82 17.24 29.92
CA ASP A 148 -4.20 17.34 31.32
C ASP A 148 -4.46 18.85 31.57
N PRO A 149 -5.72 19.27 31.68
CA PRO A 149 -6.06 20.67 31.90
C PRO A 149 -5.50 21.18 33.24
N GLY A 150 -4.96 20.29 34.08
CA GLY A 150 -4.26 20.59 35.31
C GLY A 150 -2.74 20.75 35.20
N SER A 151 -2.14 20.44 34.04
CA SER A 151 -0.67 20.55 33.89
C SER A 151 -0.21 22.01 33.91
N GLU A 152 0.97 22.25 34.46
CA GLU A 152 1.57 23.60 34.48
C GLU A 152 1.76 24.18 33.06
N ALA A 153 2.01 23.33 32.05
CA ALA A 153 2.11 23.72 30.65
C ALA A 153 0.76 24.22 30.08
N ALA A 154 -0.36 23.59 30.47
CA ALA A 154 -1.70 24.04 30.10
C ALA A 154 -2.08 25.35 30.80
N ARG A 155 -1.72 25.49 32.08
CA ARG A 155 -1.90 26.75 32.84
C ARG A 155 -1.04 27.87 32.26
N GLY A 156 0.18 27.61 31.84
CA GLY A 156 1.06 28.56 31.17
C GLY A 156 0.51 29.04 29.83
N ARG A 157 -0.11 28.17 29.05
CA ARG A 157 -0.76 28.53 27.75
C ARG A 157 -2.09 29.26 27.95
N ALA A 158 -2.90 28.86 28.93
CA ALA A 158 -4.16 29.54 29.25
C ALA A 158 -3.97 30.94 29.82
N ALA A 159 -2.83 31.20 30.49
CA ALA A 159 -2.45 32.49 31.03
C ALA A 159 -1.63 33.37 30.08
N ALA A 160 -1.19 32.84 28.95
CA ALA A 160 -0.45 33.60 27.95
C ALA A 160 -1.38 34.56 27.21
N LYS A 161 -1.51 35.78 27.75
CA LYS A 161 -2.13 36.88 26.99
C LYS A 161 -1.31 37.08 25.71
N PHE A 162 -1.99 37.21 24.58
CA PHE A 162 -1.33 37.57 23.34
C PHE A 162 -0.60 38.90 23.53
N ARG A 163 0.70 38.89 23.23
CA ARG A 163 1.52 40.10 23.34
C ARG A 163 0.95 41.15 22.40
N GLU A 164 0.56 42.31 22.96
CA GLU A 164 0.13 43.42 22.15
C GLU A 164 1.28 43.88 21.25
N PRO A 165 1.02 44.19 19.97
CA PRO A 165 2.05 44.64 19.05
C PRO A 165 2.64 45.97 19.52
N THR A 166 3.95 46.09 19.43
CA THR A 166 4.69 47.29 19.80
C THR A 166 4.63 48.32 18.66
N TRP A 167 4.98 49.57 18.95
CA TRP A 167 4.98 50.61 17.92
C TRP A 167 5.93 50.30 16.74
N SER A 168 7.00 49.56 16.98
CA SER A 168 7.89 49.08 15.93
C SER A 168 7.21 48.09 14.97
N ASP A 169 6.32 47.23 15.48
CA ASP A 169 5.58 46.22 14.71
C ASP A 169 4.50 46.87 13.83
N LEU A 170 4.02 48.04 14.22
CA LEU A 170 2.99 48.83 13.54
C LEU A 170 3.59 49.91 12.57
N ARG A 171 4.93 49.96 12.47
CA ARG A 171 5.60 50.91 11.62
C ARG A 171 5.33 50.59 10.13
N GLY A 172 4.79 51.55 9.37
CA GLY A 172 4.45 51.39 7.95
C GLY A 172 2.96 51.15 7.66
N LEU A 173 2.15 50.90 8.71
CA LEU A 173 0.71 50.77 8.56
C LEU A 173 0.01 52.14 8.66
N SER A 174 -1.13 52.26 7.99
CA SER A 174 -1.99 53.47 8.09
C SER A 174 -2.61 53.61 9.49
N ALA A 175 -3.12 54.78 9.82
CA ALA A 175 -3.72 55.04 11.12
C ALA A 175 -4.92 54.14 11.41
N ASP A 176 -5.71 53.81 10.39
CA ASP A 176 -6.89 52.97 10.53
C ASP A 176 -6.51 51.51 10.69
N GLU A 177 -5.52 50.98 9.97
CA GLU A 177 -5.00 49.62 10.14
C GLU A 177 -4.41 49.40 11.53
N ARG A 178 -3.63 50.37 12.05
CA ARG A 178 -3.11 50.33 13.41
C ARG A 178 -4.21 50.25 14.46
N ARG A 179 -5.28 51.05 14.30
CA ARG A 179 -6.42 51.03 15.20
C ARG A 179 -7.13 49.68 15.17
N ALA A 180 -7.37 49.13 13.99
CA ALA A 180 -8.03 47.83 13.83
C ALA A 180 -7.23 46.69 14.49
N ILE A 181 -5.90 46.68 14.32
CA ILE A 181 -5.01 45.67 14.92
C ILE A 181 -5.04 45.78 16.46
N LEU A 182 -4.93 46.98 17.03
CA LEU A 182 -4.97 47.18 18.48
C LEU A 182 -6.34 46.79 19.09
N GLU A 183 -7.44 47.07 18.40
CA GLU A 183 -8.78 46.62 18.83
C GLU A 183 -8.94 45.12 18.79
N TYR A 184 -8.38 44.46 17.77
CA TYR A 184 -8.35 43.01 17.64
C TYR A 184 -7.63 42.35 18.83
N PHE A 185 -6.40 42.80 19.16
CA PHE A 185 -5.67 42.29 20.31
C PHE A 185 -6.32 42.55 21.65
N LYS A 186 -6.94 43.71 21.83
CA LYS A 186 -7.79 43.99 23.03
C LYS A 186 -8.94 43.03 23.15
N ARG A 187 -9.64 42.71 22.05
CA ARG A 187 -10.77 41.79 22.04
C ARG A 187 -10.34 40.36 22.40
N ILE A 188 -9.27 39.86 21.80
CA ILE A 188 -8.75 38.52 22.10
C ILE A 188 -8.31 38.44 23.57
N ASN A 189 -7.55 39.40 24.05
CA ASN A 189 -7.11 39.41 25.46
C ASN A 189 -8.24 39.60 26.48
N ALA A 190 -9.38 40.18 26.07
CA ALA A 190 -10.56 40.31 26.91
C ALA A 190 -11.38 39.01 26.99
N THR A 191 -11.36 38.18 25.92
CA THR A 191 -12.12 36.92 25.89
C THR A 191 -11.40 35.80 26.70
N HIS A 192 -10.14 36.00 27.06
CA HIS A 192 -9.32 35.08 27.87
C HIS A 192 -9.23 35.48 29.35
N ARG A 193 -10.28 36.16 29.90
CA ARG A 193 -10.40 36.44 31.34
C ARG A 193 -11.26 35.39 32.07
#